data_9a92b56dd3a2fb77129a697ca491d081
#
_entry.id   9a92b56dd3a2fb77129a697ca491d081
#
_cell.length_a   1.000
_cell.length_b   1.000
_cell.length_c   1.000
_cell.angle_alpha   90.00
_cell.angle_beta   90.00
_cell.angle_gamma   90.00
#
_symmetry.space_group_name_H-M   'P 1'
#
loop_
_entity.id
_entity.type
_entity.pdbx_description
1 polymer ?
#
loop_
_entity_poly.entity_id
_entity_poly.type
_entity_poly.pdbx_seq_one_letter_code
_entity_poly.pdbx_strand_id
1 'polypeptide(L)'
;MALLEVSNLNTRFSTPDGEVSAVNDLSFEMAKGETLGIVGESGSGKSQLVLSIMNLLATNGSRTGSIKLQGQELVGLPNRRMNSIRGNRIAMIFQDPMTCLNPYLTIARQMTEVLMLHRNMDYRAAKTHSLQMLDAVHIPDAAGRINRYPHEFSGGMRQRVMIAMALLCKPDLLIADEPTTALDVTVQAPIIDLMNELKAEMDMSIIMITHDLGVIAGISDNVMVMYAGRVCEYAAVHELFKRPAHPYTRGLLSSVPRLDIAGSQRLTSIPGNPPNLQYLPTGCAFQERCDERLAICSQQQPVLQAHSPGHLNACHLEHGS
;
A
#
# COMPACT_ATOMS: atom_id res chain seq x y z
N MET A 1 -11.37 -12.85 -13.11
CA MET A 1 -9.95 -12.88 -13.52
C MET A 1 -9.18 -12.00 -12.56
N ALA A 2 -8.03 -12.45 -12.08
CA ALA A 2 -7.17 -11.66 -11.21
C ALA A 2 -6.65 -10.43 -11.98
N LEU A 3 -6.61 -9.27 -11.32
CA LEU A 3 -5.95 -8.09 -11.83
C LEU A 3 -4.45 -8.16 -11.60
N LEU A 4 -4.08 -8.50 -10.36
CA LEU A 4 -2.68 -8.63 -9.93
C LEU A 4 -2.48 -10.01 -9.32
N GLU A 5 -1.47 -10.72 -9.77
CA GLU A 5 -1.03 -12.00 -9.23
C GLU A 5 0.43 -11.86 -8.81
N VAL A 6 0.72 -12.13 -7.56
CA VAL A 6 2.08 -12.16 -7.01
C VAL A 6 2.36 -13.57 -6.49
N SER A 7 3.45 -14.20 -6.94
CA SER A 7 3.78 -15.57 -6.58
C SER A 7 5.24 -15.69 -6.17
N ASN A 8 5.47 -16.21 -4.98
CA ASN A 8 6.78 -16.48 -4.37
C ASN A 8 7.75 -15.29 -4.49
N LEU A 9 7.22 -14.08 -4.28
CA LEU A 9 8.01 -12.85 -4.38
C LEU A 9 9.00 -12.78 -3.22
N ASN A 10 10.27 -12.61 -3.60
CA ASN A 10 11.34 -12.32 -2.67
C ASN A 10 12.02 -11.01 -3.07
N THR A 11 12.27 -10.13 -2.10
CA THR A 11 12.99 -8.87 -2.32
C THR A 11 14.13 -8.76 -1.34
N ARG A 12 15.34 -8.60 -1.85
CA ARG A 12 16.58 -8.57 -1.08
C ARG A 12 17.42 -7.37 -1.43
N PHE A 13 18.16 -6.87 -0.45
CA PHE A 13 19.08 -5.75 -0.60
C PHE A 13 20.48 -6.16 -0.15
N SER A 14 21.48 -5.98 -1.02
CA SER A 14 22.87 -6.13 -0.65
C SER A 14 23.36 -4.88 0.05
N THR A 15 23.79 -5.00 1.30
CA THR A 15 24.37 -3.89 2.09
C THR A 15 25.80 -4.22 2.51
N PRO A 16 26.62 -3.24 2.91
CA PRO A 16 27.95 -3.51 3.43
C PRO A 16 27.97 -4.48 4.61
N ASP A 17 26.90 -4.49 5.42
CA ASP A 17 26.76 -5.31 6.61
C ASP A 17 26.12 -6.68 6.34
N GLY A 18 25.77 -6.98 5.09
CA GLY A 18 25.14 -8.25 4.68
C GLY A 18 23.88 -8.08 3.85
N GLU A 19 23.15 -9.17 3.65
CA GLU A 19 21.90 -9.19 2.88
C GLU A 19 20.69 -8.93 3.77
N VAL A 20 19.81 -8.00 3.37
CA VAL A 20 18.53 -7.72 4.03
C VAL A 20 17.40 -8.33 3.22
N SER A 21 16.63 -9.23 3.83
CA SER A 21 15.48 -9.90 3.21
C SER A 21 14.18 -9.15 3.51
N ALA A 22 13.84 -8.17 2.67
CA ALA A 22 12.72 -7.26 2.93
C ALA A 22 11.35 -7.84 2.60
N VAL A 23 11.25 -8.75 1.61
CA VAL A 23 10.04 -9.52 1.30
C VAL A 23 10.47 -10.98 1.12
N ASN A 24 9.72 -11.90 1.72
CA ASN A 24 10.11 -13.29 1.85
C ASN A 24 8.97 -14.22 1.46
N ASP A 25 9.08 -14.85 0.27
CA ASP A 25 8.16 -15.87 -0.23
C ASP A 25 6.69 -15.44 -0.14
N LEU A 26 6.41 -14.22 -0.63
CA LEU A 26 5.10 -13.60 -0.53
C LEU A 26 4.27 -13.90 -1.76
N SER A 27 3.05 -14.42 -1.55
CA SER A 27 2.10 -14.73 -2.61
C SER A 27 0.72 -14.21 -2.26
N PHE A 28 0.03 -13.58 -3.22
CA PHE A 28 -1.36 -13.16 -3.13
C PHE A 28 -1.93 -12.88 -4.51
N GLU A 29 -3.26 -12.87 -4.59
CA GLU A 29 -4.01 -12.46 -5.76
C GLU A 29 -4.96 -11.32 -5.40
N MET A 30 -5.23 -10.45 -6.35
CA MET A 30 -6.15 -9.32 -6.21
C MET A 30 -7.09 -9.29 -7.39
N ALA A 31 -8.38 -9.21 -7.13
CA ALA A 31 -9.42 -9.10 -8.16
C ALA A 31 -9.50 -7.68 -8.73
N LYS A 32 -10.10 -7.55 -9.92
CA LYS A 32 -10.42 -6.24 -10.48
C LYS A 32 -11.49 -5.54 -9.63
N GLY A 33 -11.33 -4.24 -9.39
CA GLY A 33 -12.23 -3.44 -8.55
C GLY A 33 -12.03 -3.63 -7.04
N GLU A 34 -11.14 -4.52 -6.62
CA GLU A 34 -10.85 -4.78 -5.21
C GLU A 34 -9.97 -3.68 -4.60
N THR A 35 -10.19 -3.39 -3.31
CA THR A 35 -9.24 -2.66 -2.47
C THR A 35 -8.58 -3.61 -1.48
N LEU A 36 -7.27 -3.77 -1.60
CA LEU A 36 -6.44 -4.52 -0.67
C LEU A 36 -5.75 -3.59 0.31
N GLY A 37 -6.08 -3.68 1.59
CA GLY A 37 -5.36 -3.03 2.67
C GLY A 37 -4.11 -3.81 3.04
N ILE A 38 -2.96 -3.14 3.17
CA ILE A 38 -1.72 -3.77 3.64
C ILE A 38 -1.28 -3.06 4.93
N VAL A 39 -1.24 -3.79 6.03
CA VAL A 39 -0.93 -3.27 7.36
C VAL A 39 0.25 -3.98 7.99
N GLY A 40 0.86 -3.35 8.98
CA GLY A 40 1.98 -3.88 9.76
C GLY A 40 2.86 -2.76 10.29
N GLU A 41 3.74 -3.07 11.23
CA GLU A 41 4.68 -2.10 11.81
C GLU A 41 5.67 -1.56 10.76
N SER A 42 6.35 -0.45 11.09
CA SER A 42 7.45 0.05 10.28
C SER A 42 8.53 -1.05 10.11
N GLY A 43 9.09 -1.16 8.90
CA GLY A 43 10.06 -2.21 8.58
C GLY A 43 9.46 -3.59 8.28
N SER A 44 8.13 -3.77 8.27
CA SER A 44 7.52 -5.07 7.94
C SER A 44 7.59 -5.46 6.45
N GLY A 45 8.10 -4.59 5.58
CA GLY A 45 8.29 -4.87 4.15
C GLY A 45 7.22 -4.30 3.21
N LYS A 46 6.19 -3.60 3.71
CA LYS A 46 5.04 -3.09 2.92
C LYS A 46 5.46 -2.25 1.71
N SER A 47 6.23 -1.18 1.94
CA SER A 47 6.71 -0.30 0.87
C SER A 47 7.64 -1.04 -0.10
N GLN A 48 8.46 -1.99 0.40
CA GLN A 48 9.33 -2.78 -0.47
C GLN A 48 8.55 -3.74 -1.37
N LEU A 49 7.41 -4.26 -0.90
CA LEU A 49 6.49 -5.05 -1.71
C LEU A 49 5.97 -4.23 -2.91
N VAL A 50 5.43 -3.04 -2.67
CA VAL A 50 4.87 -2.22 -3.76
C VAL A 50 5.94 -1.63 -4.67
N LEU A 51 7.11 -1.27 -4.14
CA LEU A 51 8.26 -0.88 -4.95
C LEU A 51 8.77 -2.03 -5.83
N SER A 52 8.66 -3.29 -5.35
CA SER A 52 8.93 -4.48 -6.16
C SER A 52 7.92 -4.63 -7.29
N ILE A 53 6.63 -4.44 -7.03
CA ILE A 53 5.59 -4.46 -8.07
C ILE A 53 5.88 -3.40 -9.13
N MET A 54 6.24 -2.19 -8.70
CA MET A 54 6.56 -1.06 -9.58
C MET A 54 7.93 -1.16 -10.25
N ASN A 55 8.80 -2.13 -9.90
CA ASN A 55 10.21 -2.18 -10.30
C ASN A 55 10.97 -0.86 -10.00
N LEU A 56 10.77 -0.34 -8.79
CA LEU A 56 11.39 0.90 -8.29
C LEU A 56 12.30 0.64 -7.08
N LEU A 57 12.86 -0.57 -7.00
CA LEU A 57 13.84 -0.89 -5.96
C LEU A 57 15.11 -0.04 -6.11
N ALA A 58 15.78 0.21 -5.00
CA ALA A 58 17.11 0.82 -5.01
C ALA A 58 18.11 -0.04 -5.82
N THR A 59 19.21 0.55 -6.26
CA THR A 59 20.20 -0.10 -7.15
C THR A 59 20.84 -1.36 -6.56
N ASN A 60 20.90 -1.46 -5.23
CA ASN A 60 21.38 -2.64 -4.51
C ASN A 60 20.27 -3.66 -4.20
N GLY A 61 19.03 -3.41 -4.66
CA GLY A 61 17.88 -4.28 -4.48
C GLY A 61 17.70 -5.24 -5.65
N SER A 62 17.29 -6.47 -5.33
CA SER A 62 16.93 -7.50 -6.29
C SER A 62 15.60 -8.12 -5.93
N ARG A 63 14.89 -8.65 -6.93
CA ARG A 63 13.63 -9.38 -6.73
C ARG A 63 13.61 -10.66 -7.55
N THR A 64 12.97 -11.70 -6.99
CA THR A 64 12.70 -12.97 -7.65
C THR A 64 11.25 -13.37 -7.42
N GLY A 65 10.75 -14.36 -8.15
CA GLY A 65 9.34 -14.74 -8.15
C GLY A 65 8.62 -14.23 -9.39
N SER A 66 7.30 -14.12 -9.36
CA SER A 66 6.46 -13.66 -10.47
C SER A 66 5.50 -12.58 -10.00
N ILE A 67 5.32 -11.55 -10.82
CA ILE A 67 4.31 -10.48 -10.62
C ILE A 67 3.61 -10.29 -11.96
N LYS A 68 2.32 -10.62 -12.02
CA LYS A 68 1.54 -10.47 -13.26
C LYS A 68 0.43 -9.44 -13.08
N LEU A 69 0.35 -8.50 -14.01
CA LEU A 69 -0.75 -7.56 -14.15
C LEU A 69 -1.63 -7.99 -15.32
N GLN A 70 -2.86 -8.44 -15.05
CA GLN A 70 -3.77 -9.00 -16.06
C GLN A 70 -3.08 -10.05 -16.94
N GLY A 71 -2.35 -10.98 -16.30
CA GLY A 71 -1.59 -12.04 -16.98
C GLY A 71 -0.25 -11.62 -17.59
N GLN A 72 0.07 -10.33 -17.66
CA GLN A 72 1.36 -9.83 -18.16
C GLN A 72 2.41 -9.89 -17.06
N GLU A 73 3.49 -10.67 -17.25
CA GLU A 73 4.62 -10.73 -16.31
C GLU A 73 5.38 -9.39 -16.27
N LEU A 74 5.64 -8.90 -15.04
CA LEU A 74 6.37 -7.66 -14.79
C LEU A 74 7.82 -7.89 -14.33
N VAL A 75 8.14 -9.07 -13.77
CA VAL A 75 9.50 -9.40 -13.36
C VAL A 75 10.34 -9.65 -14.62
N GLY A 76 11.52 -9.01 -14.65
CA GLY A 76 12.41 -9.11 -15.81
C GLY A 76 12.04 -8.22 -17.01
N LEU A 77 10.95 -7.44 -16.93
CA LEU A 77 10.67 -6.47 -17.99
C LEU A 77 11.75 -5.38 -18.04
N PRO A 78 12.22 -5.04 -19.25
CA PRO A 78 13.14 -3.92 -19.43
C PRO A 78 12.46 -2.60 -19.02
N ASN A 79 13.25 -1.65 -18.48
CA ASN A 79 12.74 -0.37 -17.97
C ASN A 79 11.87 0.38 -18.99
N ARG A 80 12.20 0.32 -20.28
CA ARG A 80 11.39 0.96 -21.34
C ARG A 80 9.94 0.44 -21.36
N ARG A 81 9.73 -0.86 -21.16
CA ARG A 81 8.39 -1.46 -21.09
C ARG A 81 7.72 -1.14 -19.75
N MET A 82 8.47 -1.19 -18.65
CA MET A 82 7.92 -0.78 -17.35
C MET A 82 7.46 0.67 -17.35
N ASN A 83 8.17 1.58 -18.02
CA ASN A 83 7.78 2.99 -18.12
C ASN A 83 6.46 3.20 -18.87
N SER A 84 6.07 2.30 -19.80
CA SER A 84 4.75 2.36 -20.43
C SER A 84 3.62 1.84 -19.54
N ILE A 85 3.94 1.12 -18.47
CA ILE A 85 2.98 0.61 -17.48
C ILE A 85 2.83 1.60 -16.32
N ARG A 86 3.95 2.11 -15.80
CA ARG A 86 3.98 3.11 -14.72
C ARG A 86 3.27 4.39 -15.16
N GLY A 87 2.43 4.94 -14.30
CA GLY A 87 1.63 6.14 -14.57
C GLY A 87 0.50 5.95 -15.59
N ASN A 88 0.45 4.82 -16.28
CA ASN A 88 -0.59 4.49 -17.27
C ASN A 88 -1.52 3.37 -16.81
N ARG A 89 -0.97 2.22 -16.42
CA ARG A 89 -1.73 1.05 -15.95
C ARG A 89 -1.62 0.83 -14.45
N ILE A 90 -0.46 1.13 -13.88
CA ILE A 90 -0.24 1.16 -12.43
C ILE A 90 0.24 2.57 -12.08
N ALA A 91 -0.49 3.25 -11.20
CA ALA A 91 -0.08 4.52 -10.62
C ALA A 91 0.25 4.35 -9.14
N MET A 92 1.07 5.27 -8.61
CA MET A 92 1.46 5.24 -7.19
C MET A 92 1.40 6.64 -6.59
N ILE A 93 0.80 6.72 -5.41
CA ILE A 93 0.86 7.87 -4.51
C ILE A 93 1.89 7.52 -3.44
N PHE A 94 2.95 8.32 -3.34
CA PHE A 94 4.01 8.14 -2.35
C PHE A 94 3.66 8.84 -1.03
N GLN A 95 4.33 8.44 0.03
CA GLN A 95 4.08 8.86 1.41
C GLN A 95 4.17 10.38 1.62
N ASP A 96 5.09 11.07 0.95
CA ASP A 96 5.31 12.50 1.15
C ASP A 96 4.92 13.35 -0.06
N PRO A 97 3.81 14.12 0.04
CA PRO A 97 3.37 15.03 -1.02
C PRO A 97 4.36 16.15 -1.33
N MET A 98 5.22 16.50 -0.38
CA MET A 98 6.16 17.60 -0.54
C MET A 98 7.32 17.24 -1.49
N THR A 99 7.67 15.96 -1.54
CA THR A 99 8.77 15.46 -2.39
C THR A 99 8.30 15.01 -3.77
N CYS A 100 6.99 14.76 -3.95
CA CYS A 100 6.44 14.25 -5.21
C CYS A 100 6.17 15.32 -6.26
N LEU A 101 5.81 16.53 -5.84
CA LEU A 101 5.58 17.66 -6.74
C LEU A 101 6.87 18.46 -6.94
N ASN A 102 7.26 18.67 -8.20
CA ASN A 102 8.41 19.53 -8.51
C ASN A 102 8.08 20.99 -8.17
N PRO A 103 8.75 21.63 -7.18
CA PRO A 103 8.43 22.99 -6.74
C PRO A 103 8.73 24.07 -7.78
N TYR A 104 9.53 23.77 -8.81
CA TYR A 104 9.95 24.69 -9.87
C TYR A 104 9.05 24.61 -11.11
N LEU A 105 8.08 23.72 -11.15
CA LEU A 105 7.12 23.55 -12.25
C LEU A 105 5.71 23.87 -11.78
N THR A 106 4.92 24.51 -12.64
CA THR A 106 3.50 24.71 -12.39
C THR A 106 2.74 23.39 -12.39
N ILE A 107 1.60 23.34 -11.71
CA ILE A 107 0.72 22.15 -11.72
C ILE A 107 0.30 21.80 -13.14
N ALA A 108 -0.05 22.80 -13.98
CA ALA A 108 -0.34 22.58 -15.40
C ALA A 108 0.75 21.81 -16.12
N ARG A 109 2.01 22.20 -15.94
CA ARG A 109 3.15 21.58 -16.62
C ARG A 109 3.30 20.12 -16.19
N GLN A 110 3.25 19.87 -14.91
CA GLN A 110 3.43 18.51 -14.36
C GLN A 110 2.30 17.57 -14.80
N MET A 111 1.04 18.03 -14.75
CA MET A 111 -0.13 17.21 -15.14
C MET A 111 -0.16 16.98 -16.66
N THR A 112 0.06 18.00 -17.48
CA THR A 112 0.00 17.86 -18.92
C THR A 112 1.12 16.96 -19.47
N GLU A 113 2.29 16.97 -18.87
CA GLU A 113 3.42 16.12 -19.27
C GLU A 113 3.05 14.63 -19.18
N VAL A 114 2.36 14.20 -18.13
CA VAL A 114 1.88 12.82 -17.98
C VAL A 114 0.97 12.41 -19.14
N LEU A 115 0.00 13.25 -19.48
CA LEU A 115 -0.96 12.98 -20.56
C LEU A 115 -0.32 13.02 -21.97
N MET A 116 0.58 13.94 -22.17
CA MET A 116 1.34 14.03 -23.45
C MET A 116 2.22 12.79 -23.63
N LEU A 117 2.86 12.31 -22.55
CA LEU A 117 3.74 11.13 -22.60
C LEU A 117 2.96 9.82 -22.79
N HIS A 118 1.91 9.60 -22.02
CA HIS A 118 1.20 8.32 -21.97
C HIS A 118 -0.02 8.21 -22.88
N ARG A 119 -0.66 9.35 -23.22
CA ARG A 119 -1.88 9.40 -24.02
C ARG A 119 -1.68 10.08 -25.37
N ASN A 120 -0.46 10.54 -25.69
CA ASN A 120 -0.14 11.28 -26.93
C ASN A 120 -1.06 12.49 -27.17
N MET A 121 -1.55 13.12 -26.09
CA MET A 121 -2.39 14.32 -26.19
C MET A 121 -1.55 15.54 -26.56
N ASP A 122 -2.11 16.48 -27.31
CA ASP A 122 -1.53 17.81 -27.41
C ASP A 122 -1.70 18.59 -26.10
N TYR A 123 -0.96 19.66 -25.92
CA TYR A 123 -0.95 20.45 -24.68
C TYR A 123 -2.34 21.00 -24.33
N ARG A 124 -3.12 21.44 -25.33
CA ARG A 124 -4.46 22.04 -25.10
C ARG A 124 -5.44 20.99 -24.58
N ALA A 125 -5.50 19.85 -25.24
CA ALA A 125 -6.33 18.72 -24.80
C ALA A 125 -5.89 18.20 -23.42
N ALA A 126 -4.57 18.04 -23.20
CA ALA A 126 -4.01 17.62 -21.92
C ALA A 126 -4.37 18.61 -20.80
N LYS A 127 -4.31 19.91 -21.05
CA LYS A 127 -4.67 20.93 -20.06
C LYS A 127 -6.16 20.90 -19.72
N THR A 128 -7.03 20.74 -20.73
CA THR A 128 -8.48 20.60 -20.51
C THR A 128 -8.78 19.37 -19.65
N HIS A 129 -8.16 18.22 -19.93
CA HIS A 129 -8.33 17.00 -19.16
C HIS A 129 -7.78 17.14 -17.72
N SER A 130 -6.64 17.83 -17.57
CA SER A 130 -6.08 18.13 -16.26
C SER A 130 -7.00 19.01 -15.41
N LEU A 131 -7.68 19.99 -16.00
CA LEU A 131 -8.69 20.81 -15.31
C LEU A 131 -9.85 19.96 -14.81
N GLN A 132 -10.41 19.10 -15.68
CA GLN A 132 -11.48 18.18 -15.28
C GLN A 132 -11.08 17.29 -14.11
N MET A 133 -9.84 16.79 -14.10
CA MET A 133 -9.33 15.97 -13.01
C MET A 133 -9.14 16.77 -11.71
N LEU A 134 -8.68 18.04 -11.79
CA LEU A 134 -8.58 18.91 -10.61
C LEU A 134 -9.96 19.22 -10.02
N ASP A 135 -10.98 19.41 -10.87
CA ASP A 135 -12.36 19.57 -10.42
C ASP A 135 -12.88 18.29 -9.74
N ALA A 136 -12.60 17.10 -10.33
CA ALA A 136 -12.99 15.80 -9.77
C ALA A 136 -12.35 15.53 -8.39
N VAL A 137 -11.15 16.04 -8.11
CA VAL A 137 -10.54 15.95 -6.77
C VAL A 137 -10.89 17.15 -5.88
N HIS A 138 -11.89 17.93 -6.25
CA HIS A 138 -12.42 19.07 -5.49
C HIS A 138 -11.37 20.16 -5.19
N ILE A 139 -10.52 20.51 -6.17
CA ILE A 139 -9.67 21.70 -6.08
C ILE A 139 -10.52 22.95 -6.38
N PRO A 140 -10.72 23.86 -5.43
CA PRO A 140 -11.53 25.07 -5.66
C PRO A 140 -10.83 25.98 -6.68
N ASP A 141 -11.58 26.54 -7.63
CA ASP A 141 -11.07 27.41 -8.69
C ASP A 141 -9.90 26.76 -9.46
N ALA A 142 -10.09 25.52 -9.95
CA ALA A 142 -9.06 24.78 -10.67
C ALA A 142 -8.49 25.58 -11.86
N ALA A 143 -9.34 26.30 -12.59
CA ALA A 143 -8.92 27.11 -13.74
C ALA A 143 -7.97 28.24 -13.38
N GLY A 144 -8.21 28.94 -12.26
CA GLY A 144 -7.35 30.00 -11.74
C GLY A 144 -6.04 29.47 -11.12
N ARG A 145 -6.07 28.23 -10.63
CA ARG A 145 -4.97 27.63 -9.85
C ARG A 145 -4.04 26.73 -10.65
N ILE A 146 -4.49 26.14 -11.74
CA ILE A 146 -3.68 25.17 -12.50
C ILE A 146 -2.30 25.70 -12.95
N ASN A 147 -2.17 27.00 -13.16
CA ASN A 147 -0.92 27.65 -13.57
C ASN A 147 -0.02 28.06 -12.38
N ARG A 148 -0.45 27.78 -11.14
CA ARG A 148 0.32 28.05 -9.92
C ARG A 148 1.34 26.97 -9.63
N TYR A 149 2.25 27.28 -8.72
CA TYR A 149 3.29 26.36 -8.24
C TYR A 149 2.82 25.58 -7.01
N PRO A 150 3.39 24.40 -6.72
CA PRO A 150 3.00 23.58 -5.57
C PRO A 150 3.01 24.32 -4.23
N HIS A 151 3.96 25.22 -3.99
CA HIS A 151 4.07 25.97 -2.74
C HIS A 151 2.92 26.96 -2.49
N GLU A 152 2.14 27.29 -3.52
CA GLU A 152 0.94 28.15 -3.40
C GLU A 152 -0.33 27.37 -2.99
N PHE A 153 -0.20 26.03 -2.80
CA PHE A 153 -1.29 25.15 -2.38
C PHE A 153 -1.11 24.74 -0.90
N SER A 154 -2.21 24.57 -0.18
CA SER A 154 -2.19 23.95 1.14
C SER A 154 -1.77 22.48 1.08
N GLY A 155 -1.40 21.87 2.22
CA GLY A 155 -1.01 20.45 2.29
C GLY A 155 -2.08 19.53 1.71
N GLY A 156 -3.34 19.66 2.14
CA GLY A 156 -4.45 18.88 1.63
C GLY A 156 -4.73 19.13 0.14
N MET A 157 -4.53 20.35 -0.36
CA MET A 157 -4.66 20.62 -1.80
C MET A 157 -3.52 19.95 -2.60
N ARG A 158 -2.29 19.95 -2.10
CA ARG A 158 -1.17 19.23 -2.75
C ARG A 158 -1.44 17.74 -2.81
N GLN A 159 -1.99 17.17 -1.75
CA GLN A 159 -2.40 15.77 -1.71
C GLN A 159 -3.45 15.47 -2.78
N ARG A 160 -4.49 16.30 -2.90
CA ARG A 160 -5.51 16.17 -3.95
C ARG A 160 -4.92 16.30 -5.36
N VAL A 161 -3.98 17.21 -5.57
CA VAL A 161 -3.24 17.33 -6.85
C VAL A 161 -2.45 16.06 -7.17
N MET A 162 -1.79 15.46 -6.17
CA MET A 162 -1.08 14.18 -6.38
C MET A 162 -2.02 13.04 -6.75
N ILE A 163 -3.16 12.95 -6.06
CA ILE A 163 -4.21 11.98 -6.40
C ILE A 163 -4.67 12.21 -7.85
N ALA A 164 -4.97 13.48 -8.21
CA ALA A 164 -5.33 13.84 -9.57
C ALA A 164 -4.28 13.40 -10.59
N MET A 165 -2.99 13.68 -10.33
CA MET A 165 -1.89 13.29 -11.21
C MET A 165 -1.78 11.76 -11.38
N ALA A 166 -1.94 11.00 -10.30
CA ALA A 166 -1.92 9.54 -10.35
C ALA A 166 -3.08 8.96 -11.18
N LEU A 167 -4.22 9.65 -11.21
CA LEU A 167 -5.45 9.19 -11.87
C LEU A 167 -5.62 9.71 -13.30
N LEU A 168 -4.77 10.62 -13.79
CA LEU A 168 -4.87 11.22 -15.14
C LEU A 168 -5.02 10.19 -16.25
N CYS A 169 -4.31 9.08 -16.16
CA CYS A 169 -4.34 8.02 -17.15
C CYS A 169 -5.38 6.92 -16.85
N LYS A 170 -6.25 7.07 -15.86
CA LYS A 170 -7.22 6.06 -15.42
C LYS A 170 -6.55 4.69 -15.28
N PRO A 171 -5.66 4.50 -14.29
CA PRO A 171 -4.91 3.27 -14.13
C PRO A 171 -5.82 2.10 -13.74
N ASP A 172 -5.43 0.88 -14.10
CA ASP A 172 -6.10 -0.35 -13.64
C ASP A 172 -5.89 -0.56 -12.13
N LEU A 173 -4.70 -0.16 -11.62
CA LEU A 173 -4.28 -0.31 -10.23
C LEU A 173 -3.68 1.00 -9.70
N LEU A 174 -4.21 1.50 -8.59
CA LEU A 174 -3.63 2.57 -7.79
C LEU A 174 -2.96 1.98 -6.55
N ILE A 175 -1.70 2.29 -6.34
CA ILE A 175 -0.97 1.98 -5.11
C ILE A 175 -0.88 3.28 -4.30
N ALA A 176 -1.39 3.27 -3.07
CA ALA A 176 -1.32 4.39 -2.15
C ALA A 176 -0.48 3.99 -0.92
N ASP A 177 0.76 4.47 -0.87
CA ASP A 177 1.70 4.19 0.22
C ASP A 177 1.61 5.32 1.26
N GLU A 178 0.90 5.06 2.34
CA GLU A 178 0.64 5.99 3.44
C GLU A 178 0.12 7.38 2.98
N PRO A 179 -0.93 7.44 2.16
CA PRO A 179 -1.33 8.67 1.48
C PRO A 179 -1.86 9.77 2.42
N THR A 180 -2.05 9.50 3.69
CA THR A 180 -2.62 10.44 4.68
C THR A 180 -1.69 10.73 5.85
N THR A 181 -0.52 10.10 5.95
CA THR A 181 0.38 10.19 7.13
C THR A 181 0.89 11.61 7.41
N ALA A 182 1.07 12.43 6.37
CA ALA A 182 1.52 13.83 6.50
C ALA A 182 0.37 14.85 6.69
N LEU A 183 -0.87 14.37 6.92
CA LEU A 183 -2.05 15.21 7.02
C LEU A 183 -2.65 15.19 8.44
N ASP A 184 -3.28 16.31 8.82
CA ASP A 184 -4.08 16.36 10.02
C ASP A 184 -5.26 15.37 9.95
N VAL A 185 -5.66 14.80 11.10
CA VAL A 185 -6.75 13.82 11.21
C VAL A 185 -8.04 14.32 10.54
N THR A 186 -8.33 15.62 10.61
CA THR A 186 -9.51 16.24 9.99
C THR A 186 -9.48 16.24 8.47
N VAL A 187 -8.30 16.07 7.85
CA VAL A 187 -8.11 16.03 6.38
C VAL A 187 -8.06 14.61 5.86
N GLN A 188 -7.81 13.61 6.72
CA GLN A 188 -7.69 12.20 6.30
C GLN A 188 -9.02 11.64 5.78
N ALA A 189 -10.11 11.75 6.55
CA ALA A 189 -11.41 11.21 6.16
C ALA A 189 -11.88 11.74 4.78
N PRO A 190 -11.88 13.06 4.50
CA PRO A 190 -12.21 13.58 3.17
C PRO A 190 -11.34 13.07 2.01
N ILE A 191 -10.10 12.64 2.27
CA ILE A 191 -9.24 12.04 1.25
C ILE A 191 -9.64 10.59 0.98
N ILE A 192 -9.99 9.83 2.02
CA ILE A 192 -10.46 8.45 1.89
C ILE A 192 -11.81 8.40 1.17
N ASP A 193 -12.74 9.30 1.53
CA ASP A 193 -14.03 9.42 0.85
C ASP A 193 -13.83 9.73 -0.65
N LEU A 194 -12.96 10.68 -0.99
CA LEU A 194 -12.60 11.01 -2.35
C LEU A 194 -12.02 9.79 -3.10
N MET A 195 -11.15 9.00 -2.46
CA MET A 195 -10.58 7.80 -3.09
C MET A 195 -11.64 6.73 -3.37
N ASN A 196 -12.61 6.55 -2.45
CA ASN A 196 -13.75 5.64 -2.63
C ASN A 196 -14.64 6.08 -3.80
N GLU A 197 -14.94 7.38 -3.89
CA GLU A 197 -15.72 7.99 -4.96
C GLU A 197 -15.05 7.77 -6.33
N LEU A 198 -13.75 8.12 -6.44
CA LEU A 198 -12.99 7.95 -7.68
C LEU A 198 -12.76 6.47 -8.04
N LYS A 199 -12.63 5.56 -7.05
CA LYS A 199 -12.57 4.11 -7.30
C LYS A 199 -13.83 3.63 -8.02
N ALA A 200 -15.00 4.04 -7.52
CA ALA A 200 -16.28 3.65 -8.09
C ALA A 200 -16.48 4.22 -9.52
N GLU A 201 -16.13 5.49 -9.75
CA GLU A 201 -16.27 6.13 -11.04
C GLU A 201 -15.32 5.58 -12.11
N MET A 202 -14.12 5.15 -11.73
CA MET A 202 -13.07 4.73 -12.67
C MET A 202 -12.95 3.21 -12.83
N ASP A 203 -13.71 2.41 -12.07
CA ASP A 203 -13.61 0.92 -12.05
C ASP A 203 -12.16 0.45 -11.81
N MET A 204 -11.45 1.12 -10.91
CA MET A 204 -10.05 0.81 -10.59
C MET A 204 -9.92 0.01 -9.29
N SER A 205 -8.78 -0.65 -9.14
CA SER A 205 -8.41 -1.36 -7.92
C SER A 205 -7.40 -0.54 -7.11
N ILE A 206 -7.39 -0.72 -5.79
CA ILE A 206 -6.50 0.04 -4.90
C ILE A 206 -5.70 -0.91 -4.01
N ILE A 207 -4.38 -0.73 -3.93
CA ILE A 207 -3.57 -1.22 -2.82
C ILE A 207 -3.35 -0.05 -1.88
N MET A 208 -3.90 -0.15 -0.65
CA MET A 208 -3.78 0.86 0.39
C MET A 208 -2.79 0.39 1.46
N ILE A 209 -1.66 1.07 1.59
CA ILE A 209 -0.72 0.84 2.68
C ILE A 209 -0.92 1.94 3.72
N THR A 210 -1.14 1.54 4.96
CA THR A 210 -1.19 2.46 6.10
C THR A 210 -0.96 1.71 7.41
N HIS A 211 -0.55 2.42 8.43
CA HIS A 211 -0.53 1.93 9.81
C HIS A 211 -1.84 2.26 10.56
N ASP A 212 -2.73 3.05 9.95
CA ASP A 212 -4.04 3.38 10.51
C ASP A 212 -5.08 2.34 10.11
N LEU A 213 -5.45 1.50 11.08
CA LEU A 213 -6.46 0.45 10.89
C LEU A 213 -7.88 1.02 10.69
N GLY A 214 -8.15 2.26 11.16
CA GLY A 214 -9.42 2.93 10.90
C GLY A 214 -9.59 3.27 9.42
N VAL A 215 -8.51 3.73 8.78
CA VAL A 215 -8.48 3.98 7.33
C VAL A 215 -8.75 2.66 6.57
N ILE A 216 -8.07 1.58 6.96
CA ILE A 216 -8.26 0.26 6.34
C ILE A 216 -9.71 -0.22 6.47
N ALA A 217 -10.31 -0.07 7.64
CA ALA A 217 -11.71 -0.45 7.87
C ALA A 217 -12.69 0.32 6.96
N GLY A 218 -12.36 1.55 6.59
CA GLY A 218 -13.22 2.44 5.77
C GLY A 218 -13.12 2.26 4.25
N ILE A 219 -12.04 1.62 3.74
CA ILE A 219 -11.81 1.56 2.29
C ILE A 219 -11.55 0.14 1.75
N SER A 220 -11.08 -0.79 2.59
CA SER A 220 -10.58 -2.08 2.11
C SER A 220 -11.66 -3.15 2.04
N ASP A 221 -11.60 -3.98 1.02
CA ASP A 221 -12.40 -5.21 0.90
C ASP A 221 -11.70 -6.35 1.66
N ASN A 222 -10.40 -6.53 1.42
CA ASN A 222 -9.54 -7.49 2.10
C ASN A 222 -8.33 -6.80 2.75
N VAL A 223 -7.77 -7.45 3.77
CA VAL A 223 -6.61 -6.95 4.50
C VAL A 223 -5.52 -8.02 4.55
N MET A 224 -4.31 -7.61 4.23
CA MET A 224 -3.07 -8.39 4.37
C MET A 224 -2.23 -7.79 5.49
N VAL A 225 -1.99 -8.57 6.54
CA VAL A 225 -1.12 -8.20 7.66
C VAL A 225 0.29 -8.72 7.39
N MET A 226 1.26 -7.81 7.37
CA MET A 226 2.66 -8.15 7.10
C MET A 226 3.54 -8.00 8.35
N TYR A 227 4.39 -8.98 8.58
CA TYR A 227 5.42 -8.95 9.61
C TYR A 227 6.73 -9.54 9.09
N ALA A 228 7.84 -8.84 9.29
CA ALA A 228 9.18 -9.30 8.89
C ALA A 228 9.26 -9.81 7.43
N GLY A 229 8.63 -9.09 6.49
CA GLY A 229 8.63 -9.42 5.07
C GLY A 229 7.69 -10.55 4.65
N ARG A 230 6.86 -11.07 5.54
CA ARG A 230 5.92 -12.17 5.28
C ARG A 230 4.47 -11.78 5.55
N VAL A 231 3.55 -12.48 4.93
CA VAL A 231 2.13 -12.40 5.28
C VAL A 231 1.89 -13.23 6.55
N CYS A 232 1.36 -12.58 7.58
CA CYS A 232 0.95 -13.24 8.82
C CYS A 232 -0.52 -13.67 8.76
N GLU A 233 -1.37 -12.80 8.20
CA GLU A 233 -2.80 -13.02 8.14
C GLU A 233 -3.37 -12.30 6.91
N TYR A 234 -4.36 -12.92 6.27
CA TYR A 234 -5.10 -12.36 5.14
C TYR A 234 -6.57 -12.72 5.28
N ALA A 235 -7.45 -11.72 5.28
CA ALA A 235 -8.89 -11.95 5.40
C ALA A 235 -9.69 -10.78 4.84
N ALA A 236 -11.00 -10.99 4.64
CA ALA A 236 -11.94 -9.90 4.47
C ALA A 236 -11.87 -8.95 5.68
N VAL A 237 -11.97 -7.63 5.42
CA VAL A 237 -11.76 -6.60 6.45
C VAL A 237 -12.61 -6.85 7.70
N HIS A 238 -13.90 -7.13 7.54
CA HIS A 238 -14.81 -7.35 8.68
C HIS A 238 -14.49 -8.62 9.49
N GLU A 239 -13.98 -9.69 8.85
CA GLU A 239 -13.56 -10.90 9.55
C GLU A 239 -12.27 -10.66 10.33
N LEU A 240 -11.30 -9.98 9.74
CA LEU A 240 -10.04 -9.65 10.41
C LEU A 240 -10.25 -8.80 11.67
N PHE A 241 -11.15 -7.81 11.60
CA PHE A 241 -11.47 -6.96 12.76
C PHE A 241 -12.29 -7.68 13.83
N LYS A 242 -13.17 -8.61 13.44
CA LYS A 242 -14.05 -9.33 14.34
C LYS A 242 -13.39 -10.56 14.97
N ARG A 243 -12.57 -11.28 14.20
CA ARG A 243 -11.97 -12.56 14.58
C ARG A 243 -10.52 -12.66 14.12
N PRO A 244 -9.61 -11.80 14.61
CA PRO A 244 -8.21 -11.88 14.26
C PRO A 244 -7.61 -13.20 14.75
N ALA A 245 -7.01 -13.95 13.83
CA ALA A 245 -6.45 -15.27 14.12
C ALA A 245 -5.01 -15.21 14.60
N HIS A 246 -4.17 -14.32 14.02
CA HIS A 246 -2.77 -14.21 14.37
C HIS A 246 -2.56 -13.35 15.63
N PRO A 247 -1.74 -13.78 16.62
CA PRO A 247 -1.45 -12.97 17.82
C PRO A 247 -0.92 -11.56 17.52
N TYR A 248 -0.13 -11.41 16.47
CA TYR A 248 0.35 -10.10 16.01
C TYR A 248 -0.80 -9.19 15.56
N THR A 249 -1.77 -9.71 14.80
CA THR A 249 -2.96 -8.95 14.37
C THR A 249 -3.80 -8.52 15.56
N ARG A 250 -3.97 -9.40 16.55
CA ARG A 250 -4.65 -9.06 17.81
C ARG A 250 -3.93 -7.94 18.55
N GLY A 251 -2.59 -8.00 18.59
CA GLY A 251 -1.76 -6.93 19.16
C GLY A 251 -1.92 -5.60 18.44
N LEU A 252 -1.91 -5.60 17.08
CA LEU A 252 -2.14 -4.39 16.29
C LEU A 252 -3.52 -3.78 16.56
N LEU A 253 -4.57 -4.59 16.56
CA LEU A 253 -5.94 -4.13 16.80
C LEU A 253 -6.13 -3.58 18.22
N SER A 254 -5.48 -4.17 19.23
CA SER A 254 -5.52 -3.68 20.61
C SER A 254 -4.77 -2.39 20.85
N SER A 255 -3.88 -2.00 19.92
CA SER A 255 -3.13 -0.73 19.96
C SER A 255 -3.93 0.46 19.42
N VAL A 256 -5.09 0.22 18.77
CA VAL A 256 -5.94 1.27 18.22
C VAL A 256 -6.85 1.84 19.32
N PRO A 257 -6.92 3.17 19.50
CA PRO A 257 -7.85 3.79 20.43
C PRO A 257 -9.31 3.46 20.05
N ARG A 258 -10.06 2.88 20.96
CA ARG A 258 -11.49 2.66 20.79
C ARG A 258 -12.26 3.87 21.30
N LEU A 259 -13.01 4.53 20.42
CA LEU A 259 -13.83 5.71 20.75
C LEU A 259 -15.15 5.33 21.49
N ASP A 260 -15.54 4.06 21.40
CA ASP A 260 -16.80 3.53 21.96
C ASP A 260 -16.70 3.11 23.43
N ILE A 261 -15.49 3.07 24.01
CA ILE A 261 -15.28 2.69 25.41
C ILE A 261 -14.92 3.94 26.22
N ALA A 262 -15.90 4.46 26.94
CA ALA A 262 -15.69 5.54 27.91
C ALA A 262 -14.84 5.03 29.10
N GLY A 263 -13.55 5.31 29.08
CA GLY A 263 -12.60 4.99 30.13
C GLY A 263 -11.19 4.91 29.56
N SER A 264 -10.21 5.43 30.30
CA SER A 264 -8.79 5.42 29.91
C SER A 264 -8.23 3.98 29.93
N GLN A 265 -8.61 3.13 28.95
CA GLN A 265 -7.84 1.91 28.73
C GLN A 265 -6.44 2.32 28.26
N ARG A 266 -5.42 1.92 29.01
CA ARG A 266 -4.02 2.02 28.55
C ARG A 266 -3.92 1.34 27.21
N LEU A 267 -3.53 2.08 26.17
CA LEU A 267 -3.20 1.50 24.88
C LEU A 267 -2.12 0.43 25.11
N THR A 268 -2.42 -0.78 24.71
CA THR A 268 -1.50 -1.90 24.87
C THR A 268 -0.61 -1.93 23.62
N SER A 269 0.61 -1.46 23.72
CA SER A 269 1.59 -1.63 22.63
C SER A 269 2.10 -3.07 22.60
N ILE A 270 2.40 -3.57 21.42
CA ILE A 270 3.07 -4.87 21.26
C ILE A 270 4.47 -4.75 21.85
N PRO A 271 4.85 -5.55 22.89
CA PRO A 271 6.14 -5.42 23.55
C PRO A 271 7.29 -5.82 22.62
N GLY A 272 8.49 -5.32 22.89
CA GLY A 272 9.71 -5.64 22.14
C GLY A 272 9.83 -4.94 20.79
N ASN A 273 10.87 -5.27 20.05
CA ASN A 273 11.16 -4.71 18.73
C ASN A 273 10.95 -5.76 17.63
N PRO A 274 10.57 -5.35 16.41
CA PRO A 274 10.59 -6.24 15.25
C PRO A 274 11.99 -6.85 15.03
N PRO A 275 12.09 -8.08 14.49
CA PRO A 275 13.37 -8.72 14.25
C PRO A 275 14.18 -7.97 13.18
N ASN A 276 15.50 -8.07 13.27
CA ASN A 276 16.38 -7.57 12.22
C ASN A 276 16.22 -8.43 10.97
N LEU A 277 15.88 -7.79 9.83
CA LEU A 277 15.67 -8.47 8.56
C LEU A 277 16.95 -9.08 7.93
N GLN A 278 18.13 -8.78 8.49
CA GLN A 278 19.38 -9.46 8.14
C GLN A 278 19.50 -10.83 8.83
N TYR A 279 18.91 -10.97 10.02
CA TYR A 279 19.05 -12.15 10.87
C TYR A 279 17.67 -12.65 11.31
N LEU A 280 16.86 -13.05 10.32
CA LEU A 280 15.55 -13.61 10.63
C LEU A 280 15.68 -14.93 11.37
N PRO A 281 14.85 -15.20 12.38
CA PRO A 281 14.84 -16.47 13.08
C PRO A 281 14.43 -17.61 12.13
N THR A 282 14.90 -18.81 12.40
CA THR A 282 14.56 -20.03 11.63
C THR A 282 13.08 -20.38 11.74
N GLY A 283 12.46 -20.07 12.87
CA GLY A 283 11.03 -20.30 13.14
C GLY A 283 10.17 -19.07 12.86
N CYS A 284 9.06 -18.99 13.58
CA CYS A 284 8.14 -17.86 13.49
C CYS A 284 8.84 -16.54 13.80
N ALA A 285 8.77 -15.58 12.89
CA ALA A 285 9.42 -14.28 13.07
C ALA A 285 8.86 -13.49 14.27
N PHE A 286 7.60 -13.74 14.65
CA PHE A 286 6.94 -13.07 15.78
C PHE A 286 7.17 -13.76 17.14
N GLN A 287 7.85 -14.90 17.17
CA GLN A 287 7.97 -15.76 18.37
C GLN A 287 8.50 -15.07 19.63
N GLU A 288 9.42 -14.11 19.50
CA GLU A 288 10.02 -13.41 20.65
C GLU A 288 9.08 -12.39 21.30
N ARG A 289 8.05 -11.97 20.58
CA ARG A 289 7.04 -10.99 21.01
C ARG A 289 5.68 -11.61 21.25
N CYS A 290 5.56 -12.94 21.06
CA CYS A 290 4.28 -13.67 21.15
C CYS A 290 4.09 -14.24 22.55
N ASP A 291 3.04 -13.77 23.23
CA ASP A 291 2.67 -14.28 24.57
C ASP A 291 2.11 -15.72 24.52
N GLU A 292 1.69 -16.18 23.33
CA GLU A 292 1.12 -17.51 23.08
C GLU A 292 2.11 -18.43 22.36
N ARG A 293 3.43 -18.16 22.51
CA ARG A 293 4.48 -18.93 21.84
C ARG A 293 4.46 -20.41 22.22
N LEU A 294 4.47 -21.28 21.20
CA LEU A 294 4.66 -22.72 21.33
C LEU A 294 6.14 -23.11 21.08
N ALA A 295 6.55 -24.31 21.53
CA ALA A 295 7.91 -24.82 21.30
C ALA A 295 8.27 -24.91 19.81
N ILE A 296 7.31 -25.28 18.94
CA ILE A 296 7.49 -25.35 17.49
C ILE A 296 7.79 -23.98 16.85
N CYS A 297 7.34 -22.87 17.44
CA CYS A 297 7.55 -21.53 16.89
C CYS A 297 9.03 -21.15 16.79
N SER A 298 9.91 -21.76 17.59
CA SER A 298 11.36 -21.53 17.50
C SER A 298 12.06 -22.38 16.44
N GLN A 299 11.40 -23.41 15.95
CA GLN A 299 12.01 -24.44 15.10
C GLN A 299 11.51 -24.37 13.65
N GLN A 300 10.24 -24.00 13.46
CA GLN A 300 9.58 -24.05 12.16
C GLN A 300 8.85 -22.75 11.85
N GLN A 301 9.08 -22.23 10.64
CA GLN A 301 8.31 -21.11 10.09
C GLN A 301 6.89 -21.57 9.79
N PRO A 302 5.84 -20.90 10.33
CA PRO A 302 4.47 -21.23 9.98
C PRO A 302 4.18 -20.89 8.51
N VAL A 303 3.43 -21.76 7.85
CA VAL A 303 2.99 -21.56 6.46
C VAL A 303 1.65 -20.85 6.48
N LEU A 304 1.45 -19.93 5.53
CA LEU A 304 0.15 -19.28 5.32
C LEU A 304 -0.85 -20.32 4.82
N GLN A 305 -1.84 -20.65 5.63
CA GLN A 305 -2.84 -21.70 5.34
C GLN A 305 -4.26 -21.24 5.68
N ALA A 306 -5.25 -21.91 5.11
CA ALA A 306 -6.64 -21.59 5.38
C ALA A 306 -6.98 -21.85 6.86
N HIS A 307 -7.44 -20.81 7.53
CA HIS A 307 -8.00 -20.85 8.88
C HIS A 307 -9.52 -21.06 8.83
N SER A 308 -10.18 -20.36 7.91
CA SER A 308 -11.59 -20.52 7.54
C SER A 308 -11.78 -20.08 6.07
N PRO A 309 -12.95 -20.27 5.46
CA PRO A 309 -13.18 -19.81 4.08
C PRO A 309 -12.85 -18.32 3.89
N GLY A 310 -11.88 -18.04 3.01
CA GLY A 310 -11.42 -16.66 2.74
C GLY A 310 -10.54 -16.01 3.81
N HIS A 311 -10.16 -16.78 4.87
CA HIS A 311 -9.29 -16.30 5.94
C HIS A 311 -8.04 -17.19 6.03
N LEU A 312 -6.87 -16.62 5.73
CA LEU A 312 -5.58 -17.30 5.80
C LEU A 312 -4.78 -16.81 7.01
N ASN A 313 -4.07 -17.73 7.67
CA ASN A 313 -3.27 -17.44 8.84
C ASN A 313 -1.94 -18.20 8.80
N ALA A 314 -0.83 -17.54 9.15
CA ALA A 314 0.49 -18.13 9.28
C ALA A 314 0.87 -18.26 10.77
N CYS A 315 0.18 -19.13 11.50
CA CYS A 315 0.39 -19.38 12.92
C CYS A 315 0.28 -20.87 13.23
N HIS A 316 1.07 -21.34 14.22
CA HIS A 316 1.00 -22.72 14.72
C HIS A 316 -0.08 -22.94 15.77
N LEU A 317 -0.73 -21.89 16.23
CA LEU A 317 -1.87 -22.02 17.15
C LEU A 317 -3.06 -22.58 16.39
N GLU A 318 -3.57 -23.71 16.85
CA GLU A 318 -4.87 -24.22 16.45
C GLU A 318 -5.93 -23.39 17.21
N HIS A 319 -6.51 -22.42 16.55
CA HIS A 319 -7.68 -21.75 17.09
C HIS A 319 -8.86 -22.68 16.86
N GLY A 320 -9.37 -23.26 17.95
CA GLY A 320 -10.53 -24.14 17.93
C GLY A 320 -11.68 -23.51 17.14
N SER A 321 -12.28 -24.34 16.31
CA SER A 321 -13.50 -24.13 15.54
C SER A 321 -14.67 -23.69 16.42
#